data_308869b4871c30a02716379c81ad26ca
#
_entry.id   308869b4871c30a02716379c81ad26ca
#
_cell.length_a   1.000
_cell.length_b   1.000
_cell.length_c   1.000
_cell.angle_alpha   90.00
_cell.angle_beta   90.00
_cell.angle_gamma   90.00
#
_symmetry.space_group_name_H-M   'P 1'
#
loop_
_entity.id
_entity.type
_entity.pdbx_description
1 polymer ?
#
loop_
_entity_poly.entity_id
_entity_poly.type
_entity_poly.pdbx_seq_one_letter_code
_entity_poly.pdbx_strand_id
1 'polypeptide(L)'
;MFRISQFMHELARAEATGSYPPPARRRSEGDGQNSNGAPAGAPGPVVIWNLIRRCNLTCKHCYAFSADHDYPGELSLDEVFGVMDDLKAFGVPALILSGGEPLLRPDIFEIAERAKAMKFYVGLSTNGTLIDEPLARRIHEHGFDYVGISLDGIGATHDKFRRLDGAFDKSLAAVRHLQKLGTKVGLRFTMTELNAFDLPKLLQLMKDEGVDKFYFSHLNYAGRGNIHRGK
;
A
#
# COMPACT_ATOMS: atom_id res chain seq x y z
N MET A 1 -1.40 1.44 -10.11
CA MET A 1 -1.23 2.45 -9.03
C MET A 1 -0.17 3.44 -9.49
N PHE A 2 -0.49 4.74 -9.56
CA PHE A 2 0.40 5.79 -10.08
C PHE A 2 1.18 6.45 -8.94
N ARG A 3 2.48 6.70 -9.12
CA ARG A 3 3.37 7.24 -8.09
C ARG A 3 3.63 8.73 -8.38
N ILE A 4 2.72 9.59 -7.92
CA ILE A 4 2.76 11.04 -8.18
C ILE A 4 4.04 11.67 -7.65
N SER A 5 4.53 11.26 -6.48
CA SER A 5 5.75 11.84 -5.90
C SER A 5 6.96 11.73 -6.83
N GLN A 6 7.15 10.59 -7.49
CA GLN A 6 8.24 10.41 -8.45
C GLN A 6 8.06 11.36 -9.66
N PHE A 7 6.85 11.49 -10.15
CA PHE A 7 6.54 12.41 -11.25
C PHE A 7 6.79 13.88 -10.87
N MET A 8 6.40 14.29 -9.65
CA MET A 8 6.65 15.64 -9.14
C MET A 8 8.14 15.93 -8.96
N HIS A 9 8.93 14.97 -8.47
CA HIS A 9 10.39 15.12 -8.40
C HIS A 9 11.04 15.29 -9.79
N GLU A 10 10.58 14.52 -10.77
CA GLU A 10 11.08 14.63 -12.14
C GLU A 10 10.66 15.94 -12.80
N LEU A 11 9.44 16.42 -12.57
CA LEU A 11 9.00 17.73 -13.02
C LEU A 11 9.84 18.86 -12.42
N ALA A 12 10.01 18.89 -11.09
CA ALA A 12 10.81 19.89 -10.41
C ALA A 12 12.28 19.90 -10.90
N ARG A 13 12.84 18.72 -11.19
CA ARG A 13 14.15 18.58 -11.79
C ARG A 13 14.19 19.11 -13.22
N ALA A 14 13.18 18.81 -14.03
CA ALA A 14 13.08 19.29 -15.40
C ALA A 14 12.95 20.82 -15.46
N GLU A 15 12.16 21.42 -14.56
CA GLU A 15 12.04 22.87 -14.41
C GLU A 15 13.38 23.51 -14.01
N ALA A 16 14.10 22.91 -13.05
CA ALA A 16 15.39 23.40 -12.57
C ALA A 16 16.53 23.29 -13.62
N THR A 17 16.47 22.28 -14.48
CA THR A 17 17.55 21.99 -15.44
C THR A 17 17.20 22.38 -16.89
N GLY A 18 15.97 22.78 -17.16
CA GLY A 18 15.46 23.04 -18.52
C GLY A 18 15.44 21.80 -19.41
N SER A 19 15.61 20.61 -18.85
CA SER A 19 15.69 19.34 -19.59
C SER A 19 14.70 18.32 -19.05
N TYR A 20 13.75 17.93 -19.89
CA TYR A 20 12.86 16.81 -19.58
C TYR A 20 13.64 15.49 -19.67
N PRO A 21 13.47 14.58 -18.71
CA PRO A 21 14.06 13.26 -18.79
C PRO A 21 13.59 12.59 -20.10
N PRO A 22 14.48 11.94 -20.84
CA PRO A 22 14.06 11.19 -22.01
C PRO A 22 13.03 10.14 -21.59
N PRO A 23 12.03 9.84 -22.44
CA PRO A 23 11.07 8.77 -22.15
C PRO A 23 11.88 7.53 -21.78
N ALA A 24 11.47 6.86 -20.69
CA ALA A 24 12.17 5.68 -20.19
C ALA A 24 12.46 4.75 -21.38
N ARG A 25 13.74 4.57 -21.72
CA ARG A 25 14.14 3.67 -22.81
C ARG A 25 13.52 2.31 -22.47
N ARG A 26 12.62 1.83 -23.32
CA ARG A 26 12.32 0.42 -23.38
C ARG A 26 13.68 -0.27 -23.51
N ARG A 27 14.09 -1.03 -22.49
CA ARG A 27 15.30 -1.85 -22.60
C ARG A 27 15.14 -2.65 -23.88
N SER A 28 16.11 -2.55 -24.76
CA SER A 28 16.19 -3.35 -25.98
C SER A 28 15.94 -4.81 -25.62
N GLU A 29 15.04 -5.44 -26.34
CA GLU A 29 14.79 -6.85 -26.33
C GLU A 29 16.12 -7.59 -26.55
N GLY A 30 16.73 -8.05 -25.47
CA GLY A 30 17.75 -9.07 -25.53
C GLY A 30 17.04 -10.41 -25.62
N ASP A 31 17.26 -11.17 -26.69
CA ASP A 31 16.71 -12.49 -26.95
C ASP A 31 17.08 -13.48 -25.84
N GLY A 32 16.28 -13.55 -24.81
CA GLY A 32 16.37 -14.55 -23.74
C GLY A 32 15.06 -14.58 -22.96
N GLN A 33 14.30 -15.64 -23.12
CA GLN A 33 13.16 -15.93 -22.25
C GLN A 33 13.66 -16.70 -21.02
N ASN A 34 13.20 -16.32 -19.83
CA ASN A 34 13.37 -17.17 -18.65
C ASN A 34 12.39 -18.36 -18.78
N SER A 35 12.54 -19.38 -17.92
CA SER A 35 11.73 -20.60 -17.92
C SER A 35 10.20 -20.37 -17.84
N ASN A 36 9.76 -19.14 -17.56
CA ASN A 36 8.36 -18.72 -17.43
C ASN A 36 7.87 -17.88 -18.61
N GLY A 37 8.62 -17.78 -19.71
CA GLY A 37 8.22 -17.03 -20.91
C GLY A 37 8.35 -15.51 -20.83
N ALA A 38 8.86 -14.96 -19.72
CA ALA A 38 9.13 -13.55 -19.60
C ALA A 38 10.49 -13.16 -20.22
N PRO A 39 10.64 -11.95 -20.79
CA PRO A 39 11.92 -11.50 -21.34
C PRO A 39 13.01 -11.57 -20.25
N ALA A 40 14.19 -12.08 -20.60
CA ALA A 40 15.32 -12.16 -19.69
C ALA A 40 15.68 -10.77 -19.17
N GLY A 41 15.65 -10.58 -17.86
CA GLY A 41 15.94 -9.31 -17.18
C GLY A 41 14.75 -8.36 -16.99
N ALA A 42 13.52 -8.74 -17.37
CA ALA A 42 12.35 -8.00 -16.95
C ALA A 42 12.09 -8.20 -15.43
N PRO A 43 11.82 -7.12 -14.66
CA PRO A 43 11.44 -7.28 -13.27
C PRO A 43 10.14 -8.07 -13.18
N GLY A 44 10.08 -9.06 -12.29
CA GLY A 44 8.85 -9.81 -12.01
C GLY A 44 7.71 -8.92 -11.49
N PRO A 45 6.47 -9.41 -11.44
CA PRO A 45 5.32 -8.66 -10.97
C PRO A 45 5.43 -8.35 -9.47
N VAL A 46 4.90 -7.20 -9.06
CA VAL A 46 4.66 -6.88 -7.65
C VAL A 46 3.33 -7.49 -7.25
N VAL A 47 3.31 -8.29 -6.20
CA VAL A 47 2.10 -8.92 -5.68
C VAL A 47 1.56 -8.11 -4.50
N ILE A 48 0.32 -7.66 -4.59
CA ILE A 48 -0.44 -7.12 -3.46
C ILE A 48 -1.35 -8.25 -2.99
N TRP A 49 -1.09 -8.75 -1.78
CA TRP A 49 -1.74 -9.94 -1.27
C TRP A 49 -2.70 -9.62 -0.14
N ASN A 50 -3.98 -9.88 -0.36
CA ASN A 50 -5.00 -9.75 0.67
C ASN A 50 -5.01 -11.02 1.53
N LEU A 51 -4.27 -11.01 2.62
CA LEU A 51 -4.06 -12.15 3.53
C LEU A 51 -5.22 -12.39 4.50
N ILE A 52 -6.02 -11.38 4.74
CA ILE A 52 -7.14 -11.39 5.68
C ILE A 52 -8.28 -10.54 5.12
N ARG A 53 -9.51 -10.96 5.30
CA ARG A 53 -10.68 -10.16 4.92
C ARG A 53 -11.25 -9.35 6.08
N ARG A 54 -11.04 -9.78 7.34
CA ARG A 54 -11.44 -9.02 8.52
C ARG A 54 -10.78 -7.63 8.54
N CYS A 55 -11.54 -6.62 8.96
CA CYS A 55 -11.07 -5.24 9.08
C CYS A 55 -11.82 -4.52 10.19
N ASN A 56 -11.12 -3.75 11.00
CA ASN A 56 -11.73 -2.90 12.02
C ASN A 56 -12.50 -1.70 11.45
N LEU A 57 -12.51 -1.51 10.11
CA LEU A 57 -13.22 -0.45 9.41
C LEU A 57 -14.22 -0.98 8.39
N THR A 58 -15.25 -0.15 8.10
CA THR A 58 -16.29 -0.46 7.10
C THR A 58 -16.35 0.61 6.02
N CYS A 59 -15.19 1.00 5.46
CA CYS A 59 -15.03 2.10 4.50
C CYS A 59 -16.04 2.06 3.36
N LYS A 60 -16.48 3.25 2.88
CA LYS A 60 -17.47 3.39 1.79
C LYS A 60 -17.01 2.77 0.47
N HIS A 61 -15.72 2.80 0.18
CA HIS A 61 -15.10 2.37 -1.08
C HIS A 61 -14.52 0.95 -1.05
N CYS A 62 -14.69 0.20 0.06
CA CYS A 62 -14.04 -1.09 0.24
C CYS A 62 -14.44 -2.10 -0.83
N TYR A 63 -13.48 -2.51 -1.67
CA TYR A 63 -13.70 -3.50 -2.73
C TYR A 63 -13.83 -4.94 -2.20
N ALA A 64 -13.25 -5.23 -1.02
CA ALA A 64 -13.27 -6.55 -0.39
C ALA A 64 -14.51 -6.80 0.48
N PHE A 65 -15.36 -5.78 0.68
CA PHE A 65 -16.52 -5.85 1.57
C PHE A 65 -16.16 -6.24 3.01
N SER A 66 -14.99 -5.82 3.47
CA SER A 66 -14.43 -6.13 4.79
C SER A 66 -15.25 -5.51 5.93
N ALA A 67 -15.31 -6.20 7.06
CA ALA A 67 -15.92 -5.76 8.32
C ALA A 67 -15.26 -6.48 9.50
N ASP A 68 -15.59 -6.10 10.73
CA ASP A 68 -15.00 -6.68 11.94
C ASP A 68 -15.71 -7.98 12.35
N HIS A 69 -15.48 -9.00 11.57
CA HIS A 69 -15.85 -10.40 11.88
C HIS A 69 -14.94 -11.35 11.10
N ASP A 70 -14.86 -12.58 11.53
CA ASP A 70 -14.06 -13.62 10.87
C ASP A 70 -14.73 -14.08 9.57
N TYR A 71 -13.93 -14.35 8.57
CA TYR A 71 -14.38 -14.87 7.28
C TYR A 71 -13.83 -16.28 7.08
N PRO A 72 -14.65 -17.23 6.60
CA PRO A 72 -14.15 -18.57 6.27
C PRO A 72 -13.25 -18.57 5.04
N GLY A 73 -12.33 -19.54 4.97
CA GLY A 73 -11.50 -19.78 3.79
C GLY A 73 -10.26 -18.89 3.71
N GLU A 74 -9.85 -18.27 4.80
CA GLU A 74 -8.53 -17.66 4.89
C GLU A 74 -7.45 -18.75 4.97
N LEU A 75 -6.32 -18.54 4.29
CA LEU A 75 -5.22 -19.50 4.28
C LEU A 75 -4.59 -19.63 5.66
N SER A 76 -4.27 -20.85 6.06
CA SER A 76 -3.40 -21.14 7.20
C SER A 76 -1.98 -20.60 6.96
N LEU A 77 -1.18 -20.53 8.02
CA LEU A 77 0.21 -20.08 7.91
C LEU A 77 1.03 -20.96 6.96
N ASP A 78 0.87 -22.30 7.04
CA ASP A 78 1.58 -23.24 6.18
C ASP A 78 1.19 -23.09 4.71
N GLU A 79 -0.09 -22.87 4.42
CA GLU A 79 -0.56 -22.58 3.07
C GLU A 79 -0.01 -21.26 2.54
N VAL A 80 0.06 -20.22 3.39
CA VAL A 80 0.68 -18.95 3.04
C VAL A 80 2.15 -19.15 2.68
N PHE A 81 2.89 -19.94 3.45
CA PHE A 81 4.30 -20.25 3.16
C PHE A 81 4.46 -21.02 1.86
N GLY A 82 3.60 -22.00 1.58
CA GLY A 82 3.58 -22.70 0.29
C GLY A 82 3.37 -21.75 -0.90
N VAL A 83 2.40 -20.85 -0.80
CA VAL A 83 2.17 -19.81 -1.83
C VAL A 83 3.39 -18.89 -1.97
N MET A 84 4.06 -18.53 -0.87
CA MET A 84 5.28 -17.71 -0.94
C MET A 84 6.42 -18.42 -1.69
N ASP A 85 6.57 -19.73 -1.50
CA ASP A 85 7.56 -20.53 -2.23
C ASP A 85 7.25 -20.53 -3.74
N ASP A 86 5.99 -20.68 -4.14
CA ASP A 86 5.54 -20.58 -5.53
C ASP A 86 5.77 -19.18 -6.13
N LEU A 87 5.44 -18.12 -5.39
CA LEU A 87 5.68 -16.74 -5.81
C LEU A 87 7.17 -16.46 -6.00
N LYS A 88 8.02 -17.03 -5.14
CA LYS A 88 9.47 -16.91 -5.27
C LYS A 88 9.99 -17.65 -6.50
N ALA A 89 9.54 -18.86 -6.73
CA ALA A 89 9.88 -19.64 -7.92
C ALA A 89 9.41 -18.96 -9.21
N PHE A 90 8.27 -18.25 -9.17
CA PHE A 90 7.75 -17.46 -10.29
C PHE A 90 8.59 -16.18 -10.54
N GLY A 91 9.47 -15.79 -9.63
CA GLY A 91 10.31 -14.59 -9.79
C GLY A 91 9.67 -13.29 -9.30
N VAL A 92 8.69 -13.35 -8.40
CA VAL A 92 8.11 -12.17 -7.74
C VAL A 92 9.18 -11.49 -6.89
N PRO A 93 9.47 -10.20 -7.10
CA PRO A 93 10.49 -9.49 -6.31
C PRO A 93 9.92 -8.85 -5.04
N ALA A 94 8.62 -8.57 -5.00
CA ALA A 94 8.01 -7.77 -3.94
C ALA A 94 6.62 -8.26 -3.56
N LEU A 95 6.38 -8.36 -2.26
CA LEU A 95 5.09 -8.65 -1.64
C LEU A 95 4.60 -7.43 -0.87
N ILE A 96 3.38 -7.00 -1.14
CA ILE A 96 2.69 -5.99 -0.34
C ILE A 96 1.61 -6.72 0.47
N LEU A 97 1.88 -6.93 1.75
CA LEU A 97 0.97 -7.56 2.68
C LEU A 97 -0.20 -6.62 2.94
N SER A 98 -1.40 -7.07 2.62
CA SER A 98 -2.63 -6.29 2.60
C SER A 98 -3.80 -7.16 3.07
N GLY A 99 -5.03 -6.65 2.89
CA GLY A 99 -6.24 -7.42 3.23
C GLY A 99 -7.43 -6.50 3.48
N GLY A 100 -8.25 -6.88 4.43
CA GLY A 100 -9.10 -5.94 5.15
C GLY A 100 -8.21 -5.01 5.97
N GLU A 101 -7.75 -5.46 7.13
CA GLU A 101 -6.65 -4.83 7.87
C GLU A 101 -5.60 -5.91 8.23
N PRO A 102 -4.42 -5.90 7.62
CA PRO A 102 -3.44 -6.96 7.80
C PRO A 102 -2.92 -7.07 9.23
N LEU A 103 -2.91 -5.98 10.00
CA LEU A 103 -2.48 -5.98 11.40
C LEU A 103 -3.45 -6.68 12.36
N LEU A 104 -4.63 -7.08 11.89
CA LEU A 104 -5.54 -7.97 12.62
C LEU A 104 -5.21 -9.45 12.44
N ARG A 105 -4.37 -9.80 11.47
CA ARG A 105 -3.93 -11.16 11.26
C ARG A 105 -2.85 -11.52 12.30
N PRO A 106 -3.06 -12.55 13.16
CA PRO A 106 -2.19 -12.80 14.30
C PRO A 106 -0.74 -13.16 13.91
N ASP A 107 -0.57 -13.85 12.79
CA ASP A 107 0.72 -14.32 12.24
C ASP A 107 1.36 -13.40 11.19
N ILE A 108 0.86 -12.14 11.05
CA ILE A 108 1.34 -11.19 10.04
C ILE A 108 2.85 -10.92 10.12
N PHE A 109 3.40 -10.88 11.32
CA PHE A 109 4.82 -10.63 11.53
C PHE A 109 5.68 -11.86 11.17
N GLU A 110 5.20 -13.05 11.44
CA GLU A 110 5.84 -14.31 11.05
C GLU A 110 5.87 -14.47 9.53
N ILE A 111 4.78 -14.11 8.86
CA ILE A 111 4.70 -14.02 7.39
C ILE A 111 5.73 -13.00 6.86
N ALA A 112 5.84 -11.83 7.49
CA ALA A 112 6.80 -10.81 7.09
C ALA A 112 8.26 -11.29 7.27
N GLU A 113 8.59 -11.94 8.38
CA GLU A 113 9.90 -12.53 8.62
C GLU A 113 10.26 -13.57 7.56
N ARG A 114 9.36 -14.51 7.27
CA ARG A 114 9.55 -15.50 6.21
C ARG A 114 9.79 -14.83 4.86
N ALA A 115 8.99 -13.81 4.52
CA ALA A 115 9.15 -13.05 3.28
C ALA A 115 10.52 -12.35 3.19
N LYS A 116 10.98 -11.76 4.29
CA LYS A 116 12.31 -11.13 4.36
C LYS A 116 13.43 -12.17 4.24
N ALA A 117 13.33 -13.32 4.91
CA ALA A 117 14.28 -14.42 4.79
C ALA A 117 14.39 -14.92 3.34
N MET A 118 13.27 -14.97 2.61
CA MET A 118 13.21 -15.28 1.18
C MET A 118 13.68 -14.15 0.27
N LYS A 119 14.09 -13.00 0.83
CA LYS A 119 14.58 -11.81 0.10
C LYS A 119 13.54 -11.19 -0.83
N PHE A 120 12.28 -11.18 -0.43
CA PHE A 120 11.28 -10.29 -1.02
C PHE A 120 11.49 -8.86 -0.50
N TYR A 121 11.15 -7.89 -1.33
CA TYR A 121 10.82 -6.56 -0.83
C TYR A 121 9.44 -6.64 -0.17
N VAL A 122 9.36 -6.35 1.13
CA VAL A 122 8.14 -6.53 1.92
C VAL A 122 7.53 -5.18 2.27
N GLY A 123 6.35 -4.91 1.72
CA GLY A 123 5.55 -3.75 2.08
C GLY A 123 4.34 -4.13 2.91
N LEU A 124 3.89 -3.21 3.75
CA LEU A 124 2.63 -3.29 4.48
C LEU A 124 1.64 -2.26 3.93
N SER A 125 0.38 -2.68 3.67
CA SER A 125 -0.70 -1.78 3.27
C SER A 125 -1.80 -1.81 4.32
N THR A 126 -1.89 -0.75 5.11
CA THR A 126 -2.76 -0.65 6.29
C THR A 126 -3.62 0.60 6.28
N ASN A 127 -4.71 0.61 7.04
CA ASN A 127 -5.47 1.82 7.32
C ASN A 127 -4.78 2.71 8.38
N GLY A 128 -3.81 2.18 9.12
CA GLY A 128 -3.00 2.89 10.11
C GLY A 128 -3.67 3.09 11.48
N THR A 129 -4.97 2.87 11.62
CA THR A 129 -5.71 3.22 12.85
C THR A 129 -5.35 2.39 14.08
N LEU A 130 -4.66 1.27 13.88
CA LEU A 130 -4.19 0.38 14.96
C LEU A 130 -2.76 0.66 15.38
N ILE A 131 -2.02 1.50 14.64
CA ILE A 131 -0.59 1.69 14.87
C ILE A 131 -0.37 2.75 15.95
N ASP A 132 -0.13 2.28 17.16
CA ASP A 132 0.42 3.04 18.27
C ASP A 132 1.97 2.95 18.29
N GLU A 133 2.63 3.58 19.26
CA GLU A 133 4.10 3.53 19.37
C GLU A 133 4.67 2.11 19.56
N PRO A 134 4.10 1.23 20.41
CA PRO A 134 4.53 -0.15 20.52
C PRO A 134 4.43 -0.93 19.21
N LEU A 135 3.31 -0.82 18.52
CA LEU A 135 3.09 -1.53 17.24
C LEU A 135 3.98 -0.94 16.13
N ALA A 136 4.22 0.37 16.11
CA ALA A 136 5.16 0.99 15.18
C ALA A 136 6.60 0.46 15.39
N ARG A 137 7.05 0.29 16.64
CA ARG A 137 8.33 -0.35 16.95
C ARG A 137 8.39 -1.78 16.43
N ARG A 138 7.36 -2.56 16.68
CA ARG A 138 7.27 -3.94 16.19
C ARG A 138 7.33 -4.02 14.66
N ILE A 139 6.62 -3.13 13.96
CA ILE A 139 6.68 -3.03 12.49
C ILE A 139 8.10 -2.70 12.02
N HIS A 140 8.76 -1.77 12.68
CA HIS A 140 10.15 -1.37 12.36
C HIS A 140 11.13 -2.53 12.57
N GLU A 141 11.08 -3.23 13.71
CA GLU A 141 11.94 -4.34 14.08
C GLU A 141 11.84 -5.53 13.13
N HIS A 142 10.62 -5.80 12.58
CA HIS A 142 10.42 -6.86 11.59
C HIS A 142 10.85 -6.46 10.16
N GLY A 143 11.41 -5.24 10.00
CA GLY A 143 12.12 -4.83 8.80
C GLY A 143 11.25 -4.68 7.55
N PHE A 144 10.00 -4.23 7.69
CA PHE A 144 9.20 -3.84 6.52
C PHE A 144 9.93 -2.77 5.72
N ASP A 145 10.12 -3.00 4.43
CA ASP A 145 10.81 -2.06 3.53
C ASP A 145 9.99 -0.80 3.26
N TYR A 146 8.67 -0.88 3.47
CA TYR A 146 7.73 0.20 3.21
C TYR A 146 6.40 -0.04 3.92
N VAL A 147 5.82 1.03 4.48
CA VAL A 147 4.46 1.02 5.03
C VAL A 147 3.60 2.04 4.29
N GLY A 148 2.57 1.56 3.61
CA GLY A 148 1.57 2.39 2.94
C GLY A 148 0.37 2.62 3.84
N ILE A 149 0.17 3.87 4.28
CA ILE A 149 -0.97 4.27 5.11
C ILE A 149 -2.03 4.92 4.24
N SER A 150 -3.25 4.47 4.40
CA SER A 150 -4.38 4.98 3.64
C SER A 150 -4.90 6.29 4.24
N LEU A 151 -4.90 7.37 3.44
CA LEU A 151 -5.53 8.66 3.78
C LEU A 151 -6.40 9.12 2.60
N ASP A 152 -7.73 9.10 2.78
CA ASP A 152 -8.70 9.41 1.72
C ASP A 152 -9.39 10.78 1.90
N GLY A 153 -8.72 11.72 2.52
CA GLY A 153 -9.16 13.09 2.76
C GLY A 153 -8.51 13.68 4.00
N ILE A 154 -8.88 14.89 4.34
CA ILE A 154 -8.42 15.60 5.54
C ILE A 154 -9.52 15.60 6.60
N GLY A 155 -9.16 15.25 7.83
CA GLY A 155 -10.04 15.30 9.00
C GLY A 155 -11.36 14.58 8.75
N ALA A 156 -12.47 15.31 8.90
CA ALA A 156 -13.83 14.78 8.80
C ALA A 156 -14.16 14.14 7.43
N THR A 157 -13.49 14.54 6.34
CA THR A 157 -13.67 13.88 5.03
C THR A 157 -13.17 12.45 5.10
N HIS A 158 -11.96 12.25 5.64
CA HIS A 158 -11.39 10.91 5.83
C HIS A 158 -12.25 10.06 6.77
N ASP A 159 -12.64 10.60 7.91
CA ASP A 159 -13.45 9.90 8.93
C ASP A 159 -14.78 9.40 8.35
N LYS A 160 -15.50 10.28 7.66
CA LYS A 160 -16.75 9.90 6.96
C LYS A 160 -16.54 8.85 5.87
N PHE A 161 -15.41 8.89 5.17
CA PHE A 161 -15.07 7.94 4.13
C PHE A 161 -14.72 6.56 4.71
N ARG A 162 -13.98 6.56 5.82
CA ARG A 162 -13.56 5.36 6.57
C ARG A 162 -14.62 4.86 7.56
N ARG A 163 -15.65 5.66 7.85
CA ARG A 163 -16.72 5.39 8.82
C ARG A 163 -16.20 5.14 10.23
N LEU A 164 -15.22 5.94 10.64
CA LEU A 164 -14.67 5.96 11.99
C LEU A 164 -14.28 7.38 12.35
N ASP A 165 -14.90 7.96 13.36
CA ASP A 165 -14.52 9.26 13.89
C ASP A 165 -13.12 9.20 14.49
N GLY A 166 -12.28 10.17 14.16
CA GLY A 166 -10.87 10.22 14.56
C GLY A 166 -9.95 9.27 13.78
N ALA A 167 -10.42 8.64 12.71
CA ALA A 167 -9.57 7.78 11.86
C ALA A 167 -8.42 8.57 11.23
N PHE A 168 -8.66 9.83 10.83
CA PHE A 168 -7.63 10.70 10.27
C PHE A 168 -6.49 10.91 11.23
N ASP A 169 -6.79 11.33 12.45
CA ASP A 169 -5.78 11.62 13.46
C ASP A 169 -4.96 10.37 13.84
N LYS A 170 -5.64 9.20 13.97
CA LYS A 170 -4.96 7.92 14.21
C LYS A 170 -4.03 7.54 13.07
N SER A 171 -4.50 7.64 11.82
CA SER A 171 -3.69 7.30 10.65
C SER A 171 -2.51 8.26 10.48
N LEU A 172 -2.69 9.54 10.77
CA LEU A 172 -1.62 10.54 10.74
C LEU A 172 -0.61 10.32 11.88
N ALA A 173 -1.08 9.98 13.08
CA ALA A 173 -0.19 9.60 14.20
C ALA A 173 0.67 8.37 13.83
N ALA A 174 0.09 7.37 13.16
CA ALA A 174 0.81 6.20 12.68
C ALA A 174 1.93 6.57 11.69
N VAL A 175 1.69 7.52 10.77
CA VAL A 175 2.74 8.07 9.88
C VAL A 175 3.91 8.59 10.71
N ARG A 176 3.63 9.45 11.69
CA ARG A 176 4.64 10.09 12.54
C ARG A 176 5.40 9.09 13.41
N HIS A 177 4.71 8.10 14.01
CA HIS A 177 5.35 7.04 14.80
C HIS A 177 6.35 6.23 13.97
N LEU A 178 5.97 5.83 12.77
CA LEU A 178 6.83 5.07 11.87
C LEU A 178 8.02 5.88 11.35
N GLN A 179 7.80 7.14 10.97
CA GLN A 179 8.87 8.03 10.51
C GLN A 179 9.90 8.31 11.59
N LYS A 180 9.48 8.50 12.84
CA LYS A 180 10.36 8.69 14.00
C LYS A 180 11.35 7.53 14.19
N LEU A 181 10.97 6.33 13.75
CA LEU A 181 11.81 5.13 13.77
C LEU A 181 12.63 4.94 12.48
N GLY A 182 12.48 5.83 11.49
CA GLY A 182 13.15 5.71 10.20
C GLY A 182 12.49 4.73 9.22
N THR A 183 11.30 4.23 9.51
CA THR A 183 10.54 3.37 8.59
C THR A 183 10.04 4.19 7.41
N LYS A 184 10.21 3.69 6.19
CA LYS A 184 9.73 4.36 4.97
C LYS A 184 8.22 4.29 4.88
N VAL A 185 7.58 5.45 4.94
CA VAL A 185 6.12 5.58 4.86
C VAL A 185 5.71 6.20 3.54
N GLY A 186 4.52 5.86 3.06
CA GLY A 186 3.86 6.55 1.97
C GLY A 186 2.36 6.61 2.19
N LEU A 187 1.73 7.62 1.59
CA LEU A 187 0.29 7.78 1.63
C LEU A 187 -0.37 7.10 0.43
N ARG A 188 -1.55 6.55 0.68
CA ARG A 188 -2.39 5.89 -0.34
C ARG A 188 -3.76 6.56 -0.35
N PHE A 189 -4.14 7.08 -1.50
CA PHE A 189 -5.39 7.82 -1.71
C PHE A 189 -6.23 7.17 -2.80
N THR A 190 -7.47 6.85 -2.48
CA THR A 190 -8.45 6.40 -3.48
C THR A 190 -9.40 7.54 -3.80
N MET A 191 -9.26 8.10 -4.98
CA MET A 191 -10.05 9.25 -5.42
C MET A 191 -11.46 8.85 -5.82
N THR A 192 -12.42 9.63 -5.34
CA THR A 192 -13.82 9.61 -5.70
C THR A 192 -14.35 11.04 -5.78
N GLU A 193 -15.55 11.25 -6.28
CA GLU A 193 -16.20 12.58 -6.27
C GLU A 193 -16.38 13.11 -4.83
N LEU A 194 -16.49 12.22 -3.84
CA LEU A 194 -16.71 12.58 -2.44
C LEU A 194 -15.48 13.11 -1.70
N ASN A 195 -14.27 12.98 -2.29
CA ASN A 195 -13.02 13.36 -1.63
C ASN A 195 -11.97 13.99 -2.55
N ALA A 196 -12.25 14.10 -3.86
CA ALA A 196 -11.29 14.65 -4.83
C ALA A 196 -10.87 16.08 -4.49
N PHE A 197 -11.76 16.87 -3.89
CA PHE A 197 -11.50 18.27 -3.47
C PHE A 197 -10.44 18.39 -2.37
N ASP A 198 -10.15 17.32 -1.63
CA ASP A 198 -9.11 17.29 -0.60
C ASP A 198 -7.72 16.91 -1.14
N LEU A 199 -7.60 16.49 -2.42
CA LEU A 199 -6.32 16.11 -3.01
C LEU A 199 -5.23 17.18 -2.87
N PRO A 200 -5.49 18.49 -3.14
CA PRO A 200 -4.45 19.52 -2.95
C PRO A 200 -3.97 19.61 -1.50
N LYS A 201 -4.88 19.46 -0.53
CA LYS A 201 -4.55 19.50 0.90
C LYS A 201 -3.76 18.27 1.33
N LEU A 202 -4.07 17.09 0.76
CA LEU A 202 -3.31 15.86 1.01
C LEU A 202 -1.89 15.95 0.47
N LEU A 203 -1.70 16.56 -0.71
CA LEU A 203 -0.37 16.80 -1.27
C LEU A 203 0.43 17.79 -0.41
N GLN A 204 -0.23 18.82 0.13
CA GLN A 204 0.41 19.74 1.06
C GLN A 204 0.76 19.02 2.37
N LEU A 205 -0.15 18.27 2.96
CA LEU A 205 0.09 17.47 4.16
C LEU A 205 1.29 16.51 3.97
N MET A 206 1.33 15.83 2.82
CA MET A 206 2.45 14.95 2.47
C MET A 206 3.79 15.69 2.52
N LYS A 207 3.83 16.91 1.99
CA LYS A 207 5.02 17.77 2.00
C LYS A 207 5.38 18.21 3.41
N ASP A 208 4.39 18.63 4.20
CA ASP A 208 4.58 19.11 5.57
C ASP A 208 5.05 17.99 6.51
N GLU A 209 4.55 16.77 6.31
CA GLU A 209 4.96 15.59 7.08
C GLU A 209 6.23 14.92 6.51
N GLY A 210 6.82 15.42 5.43
CA GLY A 210 8.03 14.84 4.85
C GLY A 210 7.84 13.43 4.27
N VAL A 211 6.66 13.13 3.74
CA VAL A 211 6.35 11.82 3.13
C VAL A 211 6.68 11.83 1.65
N ASP A 212 7.64 10.98 1.23
CA ASP A 212 8.14 10.97 -0.15
C ASP A 212 7.25 10.23 -1.14
N LYS A 213 6.34 9.36 -0.66
CA LYS A 213 5.59 8.46 -1.53
C LYS A 213 4.09 8.71 -1.42
N PHE A 214 3.49 9.01 -2.56
CA PHE A 214 2.05 9.15 -2.68
C PHE A 214 1.53 8.22 -3.77
N TYR A 215 0.63 7.32 -3.39
CA TYR A 215 -0.01 6.40 -4.32
C TYR A 215 -1.45 6.81 -4.51
N PHE A 216 -1.78 7.04 -5.75
CA PHE A 216 -3.10 7.45 -6.20
C PHE A 216 -3.78 6.29 -6.93
N SER A 217 -5.06 6.08 -6.63
CA SER A 217 -5.89 5.11 -7.33
C SER A 217 -7.30 5.66 -7.54
N HIS A 218 -7.94 5.21 -8.61
CA HIS A 218 -9.37 5.41 -8.80
C HIS A 218 -10.18 4.38 -8.01
N LEU A 219 -11.46 4.71 -7.79
CA LEU A 219 -12.42 3.80 -7.16
C LEU A 219 -12.51 2.50 -7.96
N ASN A 220 -12.36 1.38 -7.26
CA ASN A 220 -12.70 0.07 -7.82
C ASN A 220 -14.19 -0.19 -7.61
N TYR A 221 -14.93 -0.42 -8.70
CA TYR A 221 -16.35 -0.73 -8.68
C TYR A 221 -16.63 -2.18 -8.27
N ALA A 222 -16.08 -2.59 -7.13
CA ALA A 222 -16.31 -3.86 -6.47
C ALA A 222 -16.70 -3.64 -5.02
N GLY A 223 -17.31 -4.63 -4.38
CA GLY A 223 -17.74 -4.55 -2.98
C GLY A 223 -18.63 -3.32 -2.72
N ARG A 224 -18.34 -2.60 -1.62
CA ARG A 224 -19.08 -1.36 -1.28
C ARG A 224 -18.85 -0.22 -2.27
N GLY A 225 -17.71 -0.20 -2.97
CA GLY A 225 -17.45 0.77 -4.03
C GLY A 225 -18.44 0.69 -5.20
N ASN A 226 -19.03 -0.48 -5.44
CA ASN A 226 -20.03 -0.66 -6.50
C ASN A 226 -21.41 -0.07 -6.14
N ILE A 227 -21.74 0.06 -4.86
CA ILE A 227 -23.04 0.58 -4.39
C ILE A 227 -23.21 2.06 -4.79
N HIS A 228 -22.11 2.78 -4.98
CA HIS A 228 -22.09 4.20 -5.30
C HIS A 228 -21.81 4.48 -6.78
N ARG A 229 -21.88 3.45 -7.64
CA ARG A 229 -21.71 3.61 -9.08
C ARG A 229 -22.85 4.44 -9.67
N GLY A 230 -22.51 5.57 -10.29
CA GLY A 230 -23.49 6.45 -10.92
C GLY A 230 -24.21 7.43 -9.98
N LYS A 231 -23.66 7.66 -8.79
CA LYS A 231 -24.10 8.73 -7.88
C LYS A 231 -23.06 9.82 -7.82
#